data_de3989e6de2b1bbb4dba16e3ba1bf18f
#
_entry.id   de3989e6de2b1bbb4dba16e3ba1bf18f
#
_cell.length_a   1.000
_cell.length_b   1.000
_cell.length_c   1.000
_cell.angle_alpha   90.00
_cell.angle_beta   90.00
_cell.angle_gamma   90.00
#
_symmetry.space_group_name_H-M   'P 1'
#
loop_
_entity.id
_entity.type
_entity.pdbx_description
1 polymer ?
#
loop_
_entity_poly.entity_id
_entity_poly.type
_entity_poly.pdbx_seq_one_letter_code
_entity_poly.pdbx_strand_id
1 'polypeptide(L)'
;MTGQSPIEVSAVVLRDASGQVLTVRKRGTERFMLPGGKPEAGESPAQTAVRECAEEIGVDLDPEALRTLGVFTDAAANEADRQVRGTVYVHPAVPVVAAAAEIAELRWLDPSAAPLPQDLAPMLEHQVLPALRDLPAED
;
A
#
# COMPACT_ATOMS: atom_id res chain seq x y z
N MET A 1 -29.25 -6.46 -0.47
CA MET A 1 -27.93 -6.43 -0.98
C MET A 1 -27.48 -5.01 -1.08
N THR A 2 -26.30 -4.87 -1.03
CA THR A 2 -25.80 -3.54 -1.08
C THR A 2 -25.38 -3.22 -2.47
N GLY A 3 -25.58 -2.16 -2.94
CA GLY A 3 -25.20 -1.78 -4.27
C GLY A 3 -23.90 -1.03 -4.35
N GLN A 4 -23.14 -0.98 -3.28
CA GLN A 4 -21.93 -0.16 -3.29
C GLN A 4 -20.78 -0.88 -3.95
N SER A 5 -20.13 -0.20 -4.91
CA SER A 5 -18.91 -0.71 -5.50
C SER A 5 -17.76 -0.55 -4.52
N PRO A 6 -16.73 -1.39 -4.63
CA PRO A 6 -15.54 -1.20 -3.81
C PRO A 6 -14.90 0.15 -4.08
N ILE A 7 -14.23 0.66 -3.06
CA ILE A 7 -13.42 1.86 -3.22
C ILE A 7 -12.16 1.46 -3.96
N GLU A 8 -11.88 2.11 -5.10
CA GLU A 8 -10.69 1.80 -5.88
C GLU A 8 -9.51 2.55 -5.32
N VAL A 9 -8.39 1.84 -5.16
CA VAL A 9 -7.14 2.45 -4.74
C VAL A 9 -5.99 1.80 -5.49
N SER A 10 -4.85 2.48 -5.50
CA SER A 10 -3.60 1.92 -5.99
C SER A 10 -2.55 2.11 -4.93
N ALA A 11 -1.71 1.12 -4.74
CA ALA A 11 -0.74 1.14 -3.65
C ALA A 11 0.56 0.48 -4.09
N VAL A 12 1.64 0.73 -3.37
CA VAL A 12 2.96 0.24 -3.75
C VAL A 12 3.64 -0.40 -2.56
N VAL A 13 4.25 -1.55 -2.81
CA VAL A 13 5.13 -2.22 -1.85
C VAL A 13 6.53 -1.69 -2.08
N LEU A 14 7.07 -1.01 -1.06
CA LEU A 14 8.45 -0.56 -1.06
C LEU A 14 9.18 -1.28 0.07
N ARG A 15 10.31 -1.89 -0.26
CA ARG A 15 11.07 -2.68 0.71
C ARG A 15 12.44 -2.06 0.89
N ASP A 16 12.97 -2.15 2.11
CA ASP A 16 14.33 -1.72 2.36
C ASP A 16 15.30 -2.88 2.09
N ALA A 17 16.59 -2.64 2.37
CA ALA A 17 17.62 -3.63 2.06
C ALA A 17 17.44 -4.92 2.86
N SER A 18 16.75 -4.87 3.99
CA SER A 18 16.52 -6.07 4.79
C SER A 18 15.18 -6.73 4.47
N GLY A 19 14.44 -6.22 3.50
CA GLY A 19 13.17 -6.80 3.11
C GLY A 19 11.98 -6.34 3.90
N GLN A 20 12.14 -5.33 4.75
CA GLN A 20 11.01 -4.78 5.48
C GLN A 20 10.17 -3.91 4.56
N VAL A 21 8.85 -3.93 4.79
CA VAL A 21 7.87 -3.27 3.94
C VAL A 21 7.48 -1.94 4.59
N LEU A 22 7.48 -0.87 3.79
CA LEU A 22 7.08 0.43 4.29
C LEU A 22 5.56 0.49 4.44
N THR A 23 5.12 0.90 5.62
CA THR A 23 3.71 1.13 5.89
C THR A 23 3.52 2.54 6.42
N VAL A 24 2.31 3.07 6.22
CA VAL A 24 1.96 4.42 6.64
C VAL A 24 0.65 4.37 7.41
N ARG A 25 0.49 5.27 8.35
CA ARG A 25 -0.78 5.48 9.05
C ARG A 25 -1.18 6.93 8.86
N LYS A 26 -2.34 7.14 8.31
CA LYS A 26 -2.84 8.50 8.07
C LYS A 26 -3.37 9.10 9.36
N ARG A 27 -3.30 10.43 9.46
CA ARG A 27 -3.81 11.11 10.62
C ARG A 27 -5.28 10.80 10.81
N GLY A 28 -5.66 10.59 12.07
CA GLY A 28 -7.05 10.27 12.39
C GLY A 28 -7.44 8.83 12.16
N THR A 29 -6.51 7.98 11.75
CA THR A 29 -6.79 6.55 11.56
C THR A 29 -5.90 5.73 12.47
N GLU A 30 -6.28 4.46 12.64
CA GLU A 30 -5.59 3.58 13.56
C GLU A 30 -4.79 2.47 12.87
N ARG A 31 -4.98 2.28 11.57
CA ARG A 31 -4.38 1.12 10.91
C ARG A 31 -3.29 1.56 9.94
N PHE A 32 -2.25 0.73 9.88
CA PHE A 32 -1.17 0.92 8.93
C PHE A 32 -1.50 0.22 7.63
N MET A 33 -1.15 0.88 6.53
CA MET A 33 -1.43 0.39 5.19
C MET A 33 -0.26 0.73 4.28
N LEU A 34 -0.30 0.22 3.06
CA LEU A 34 0.70 0.60 2.08
C LEU A 34 0.50 2.05 1.65
N PRO A 35 1.56 2.75 1.25
CA PRO A 35 1.38 4.07 0.63
C PRO A 35 0.58 3.92 -0.66
N GLY A 36 -0.33 4.85 -0.88
CA GLY A 36 -1.21 4.83 -2.05
C GLY A 36 -2.47 5.61 -1.79
N GLY A 37 -3.41 5.53 -2.72
CA GLY A 37 -4.66 6.26 -2.56
C GLY A 37 -5.59 6.08 -3.74
N LYS A 38 -6.58 6.97 -3.81
CA LYS A 38 -7.66 6.90 -4.79
C LYS A 38 -7.23 7.59 -6.08
N PRO A 39 -7.71 7.10 -7.23
CA PRO A 39 -7.39 7.74 -8.50
C PRO A 39 -8.10 9.08 -8.64
N GLU A 40 -7.46 9.99 -9.37
CA GLU A 40 -8.09 11.19 -9.84
C GLU A 40 -8.65 10.91 -11.23
N ALA A 41 -9.52 11.82 -11.70
CA ALA A 41 -10.16 11.62 -12.98
C ALA A 41 -9.11 11.44 -14.07
N GLY A 42 -9.28 10.39 -14.86
CA GLY A 42 -8.38 10.10 -15.97
C GLY A 42 -7.08 9.43 -15.62
N GLU A 43 -6.84 9.14 -14.35
CA GLU A 43 -5.60 8.46 -13.94
C GLU A 43 -5.70 6.96 -14.13
N SER A 44 -4.63 6.37 -14.63
CA SER A 44 -4.47 4.93 -14.57
C SER A 44 -4.05 4.51 -13.16
N PRO A 45 -4.19 3.24 -12.80
CA PRO A 45 -3.71 2.78 -11.51
C PRO A 45 -2.22 3.08 -11.27
N ALA A 46 -1.38 2.91 -12.29
CA ALA A 46 0.04 3.19 -12.13
C ALA A 46 0.28 4.68 -11.89
N GLN A 47 -0.44 5.54 -12.59
CA GLN A 47 -0.31 6.98 -12.38
C GLN A 47 -0.74 7.37 -10.97
N THR A 48 -1.82 6.77 -10.49
CA THR A 48 -2.28 7.02 -9.12
C THR A 48 -1.20 6.60 -8.11
N ALA A 49 -0.61 5.43 -8.32
CA ALA A 49 0.41 4.91 -7.42
C ALA A 49 1.61 5.87 -7.35
N VAL A 50 2.08 6.33 -8.49
CA VAL A 50 3.23 7.23 -8.53
C VAL A 50 2.91 8.55 -7.84
N ARG A 51 1.75 9.13 -8.15
CA ARG A 51 1.37 10.43 -7.58
C ARG A 51 1.18 10.35 -6.08
N GLU A 52 0.46 9.32 -5.62
CA GLU A 52 0.18 9.22 -4.18
C GLU A 52 1.45 8.98 -3.38
N CYS A 53 2.36 8.17 -3.89
CA CYS A 53 3.61 7.95 -3.16
C CYS A 53 4.45 9.22 -3.12
N ALA A 54 4.45 10.01 -4.19
CA ALA A 54 5.15 11.28 -4.17
C ALA A 54 4.55 12.21 -3.12
N GLU A 55 3.23 12.25 -3.04
CA GLU A 55 2.55 13.14 -2.09
C GLU A 55 2.72 12.69 -0.65
N GLU A 56 2.65 11.38 -0.40
CA GLU A 56 2.62 10.89 0.98
C GLU A 56 4.01 10.74 1.59
N ILE A 57 4.97 10.29 0.81
CA ILE A 57 6.28 9.93 1.36
C ILE A 57 7.45 10.51 0.56
N GLY A 58 7.16 11.37 -0.41
CA GLY A 58 8.22 12.11 -1.08
C GLY A 58 9.11 11.28 -1.97
N VAL A 59 8.63 10.14 -2.47
CA VAL A 59 9.45 9.31 -3.34
C VAL A 59 9.07 9.56 -4.79
N ASP A 60 10.06 9.43 -5.66
CA ASP A 60 9.88 9.62 -7.10
C ASP A 60 9.97 8.25 -7.75
N LEU A 61 8.83 7.58 -7.91
CA LEU A 61 8.81 6.25 -8.46
C LEU A 61 8.90 6.29 -9.99
N ASP A 62 9.56 5.28 -10.53
CA ASP A 62 9.66 5.11 -11.98
C ASP A 62 8.45 4.29 -12.43
N PRO A 63 7.54 4.87 -13.22
CA PRO A 63 6.36 4.11 -13.66
C PRO A 63 6.72 2.82 -14.39
N GLU A 64 7.85 2.82 -15.09
CA GLU A 64 8.25 1.64 -15.84
C GLU A 64 8.86 0.55 -14.97
N ALA A 65 9.21 0.88 -13.74
CA ALA A 65 9.73 -0.09 -12.80
C ALA A 65 8.64 -0.71 -11.94
N LEU A 66 7.40 -0.25 -12.07
CA LEU A 66 6.30 -0.84 -11.32
C LEU A 66 5.96 -2.21 -11.88
N ARG A 67 5.83 -3.18 -10.98
CA ARG A 67 5.39 -4.53 -11.36
C ARG A 67 4.14 -4.84 -10.58
N THR A 68 3.09 -5.28 -11.27
CA THR A 68 1.83 -5.61 -10.61
C THR A 68 2.00 -6.82 -9.73
N LEU A 69 1.72 -6.67 -8.44
CA LEU A 69 1.64 -7.81 -7.53
C LEU A 69 0.29 -8.50 -7.67
N GLY A 70 -0.76 -7.72 -7.77
CA GLY A 70 -2.10 -8.24 -7.94
C GLY A 70 -3.14 -7.17 -7.71
N VAL A 71 -4.41 -7.57 -7.91
CA VAL A 71 -5.56 -6.76 -7.56
C VAL A 71 -6.30 -7.52 -6.48
N PHE A 72 -6.49 -6.87 -5.33
CA PHE A 72 -7.05 -7.53 -4.15
C PHE A 72 -8.26 -6.76 -3.66
N THR A 73 -9.22 -7.49 -3.10
CA THR A 73 -10.40 -6.89 -2.51
C THR A 73 -10.52 -7.36 -1.06
N ASP A 74 -10.76 -6.42 -0.16
CA ASP A 74 -10.93 -6.76 1.26
C ASP A 74 -11.71 -5.65 1.92
N ALA A 75 -11.99 -5.82 3.21
CA ALA A 75 -12.68 -4.79 3.98
C ALA A 75 -11.85 -3.52 4.02
N ALA A 76 -12.51 -2.38 3.91
CA ALA A 76 -11.84 -1.09 4.00
C ALA A 76 -11.38 -0.87 5.44
N ALA A 77 -10.17 -0.33 5.59
CA ALA A 77 -9.58 -0.16 6.91
C ALA A 77 -10.30 0.88 7.74
N ASN A 78 -10.78 1.94 7.10
CA ASN A 78 -11.28 3.12 7.81
C ASN A 78 -12.70 3.46 7.47
N GLU A 79 -13.43 2.60 6.76
CA GLU A 79 -14.82 2.87 6.38
C GLU A 79 -15.63 1.61 6.62
N ALA A 80 -16.49 1.68 7.63
CA ALA A 80 -17.30 0.53 8.01
C ALA A 80 -18.21 0.13 6.85
N ASP A 81 -18.41 -1.17 6.70
CA ASP A 81 -19.32 -1.73 5.71
C ASP A 81 -18.96 -1.41 4.27
N ARG A 82 -17.71 -1.03 4.01
CA ARG A 82 -17.22 -0.81 2.66
C ARG A 82 -16.08 -1.78 2.36
N GLN A 83 -15.90 -2.06 1.10
CA GLN A 83 -14.74 -2.82 0.62
C GLN A 83 -13.82 -1.92 -0.15
N VAL A 84 -12.55 -2.29 -0.19
CA VAL A 84 -11.55 -1.62 -1.01
C VAL A 84 -11.03 -2.64 -2.01
N ARG A 85 -10.81 -2.17 -3.25
CA ARG A 85 -10.15 -2.98 -4.26
C ARG A 85 -8.88 -2.26 -4.65
N GLY A 86 -7.75 -2.89 -4.37
CA GLY A 86 -6.46 -2.26 -4.57
C GLY A 86 -5.68 -2.92 -5.67
N THR A 87 -5.20 -2.09 -6.61
CA THR A 87 -4.18 -2.52 -7.56
C THR A 87 -2.84 -2.28 -6.87
N VAL A 88 -2.11 -3.34 -6.60
CA VAL A 88 -0.89 -3.26 -5.80
C VAL A 88 0.31 -3.57 -6.67
N TYR A 89 1.29 -2.68 -6.59
CA TYR A 89 2.54 -2.79 -7.34
C TYR A 89 3.70 -3.03 -6.40
N VAL A 90 4.77 -3.60 -6.93
CA VAL A 90 6.07 -3.67 -6.27
C VAL A 90 7.02 -2.79 -7.05
N HIS A 91 7.87 -2.06 -6.35
CA HIS A 91 8.86 -1.17 -6.98
C HIS A 91 10.20 -1.37 -6.27
N PRO A 92 11.32 -1.26 -7.00
CA PRO A 92 12.63 -1.37 -6.34
C PRO A 92 12.80 -0.35 -5.23
N ALA A 93 13.70 -0.63 -4.32
CA ALA A 93 13.93 0.24 -3.18
C ALA A 93 14.31 1.64 -3.63
N VAL A 94 13.73 2.64 -2.94
CA VAL A 94 14.03 4.05 -3.18
C VAL A 94 14.19 4.73 -1.83
N PRO A 95 14.95 5.82 -1.77
CA PRO A 95 15.05 6.56 -0.52
C PRO A 95 13.69 7.17 -0.17
N VAL A 96 13.32 7.05 1.08
CA VAL A 96 12.10 7.68 1.59
C VAL A 96 12.52 8.97 2.27
N VAL A 97 11.99 10.09 1.78
CA VAL A 97 12.47 11.39 2.20
C VAL A 97 11.80 11.84 3.48
N ALA A 98 10.46 11.91 3.49
CA ALA A 98 9.75 12.40 4.64
C ALA A 98 8.28 12.10 4.47
N ALA A 99 7.58 11.98 5.60
CA ALA A 99 6.14 11.85 5.59
C ALA A 99 5.49 13.20 5.34
N ALA A 100 4.46 13.22 4.51
CA ALA A 100 3.65 14.42 4.32
C ALA A 100 2.81 14.68 5.57
N ALA A 101 2.23 15.88 5.66
CA ALA A 101 1.48 16.27 6.84
C ALA A 101 0.30 15.35 7.14
N GLU A 102 -0.31 14.75 6.12
CA GLU A 102 -1.44 13.86 6.34
C GLU A 102 -1.03 12.50 6.86
N ILE A 103 0.25 12.17 6.86
CA ILE A 103 0.76 10.90 7.37
C ILE A 103 1.22 11.11 8.79
N ALA A 104 0.58 10.40 9.72
CA ALA A 104 0.92 10.55 11.13
C ALA A 104 2.17 9.76 11.48
N GLU A 105 2.40 8.64 10.79
CA GLU A 105 3.47 7.73 11.20
C GLU A 105 3.89 6.86 10.03
N LEU A 106 5.20 6.64 9.91
CA LEU A 106 5.77 5.62 9.02
C LEU A 106 6.27 4.48 9.88
N ARG A 107 6.12 3.26 9.39
CA ARG A 107 6.63 2.10 10.12
C ARG A 107 7.06 1.03 9.13
N TRP A 108 8.30 0.57 9.30
CA TRP A 108 8.80 -0.56 8.53
C TRP A 108 8.29 -1.84 9.16
N LEU A 109 7.75 -2.73 8.33
CA LEU A 109 7.10 -3.95 8.77
C LEU A 109 7.90 -5.14 8.28
N ASP A 110 8.23 -6.03 9.21
CA ASP A 110 8.83 -7.31 8.85
C ASP A 110 7.71 -8.22 8.34
N PRO A 111 7.66 -8.54 7.04
CA PRO A 111 6.55 -9.32 6.51
C PRO A 111 6.52 -10.75 7.00
N SER A 112 7.60 -11.21 7.63
CA SER A 112 7.63 -12.57 8.18
C SER A 112 7.44 -12.59 9.69
N ALA A 113 7.12 -11.47 10.31
CA ALA A 113 6.90 -11.42 11.75
C ALA A 113 5.76 -12.36 12.14
N ALA A 114 5.94 -13.02 13.29
CA ALA A 114 4.93 -13.93 13.81
C ALA A 114 4.86 -13.76 15.32
N PRO A 115 3.79 -13.16 15.83
CA PRO A 115 2.61 -12.69 15.08
C PRO A 115 2.87 -11.36 14.39
N LEU A 116 2.05 -11.09 13.38
CA LEU A 116 2.05 -9.78 12.76
C LEU A 116 1.43 -8.76 13.71
N PRO A 117 1.75 -7.46 13.55
CA PRO A 117 1.05 -6.42 14.31
C PRO A 117 -0.45 -6.50 14.08
N GLN A 118 -1.21 -6.10 15.09
CA GLN A 118 -2.66 -6.21 15.02
C GLN A 118 -3.32 -4.99 14.39
N ASP A 119 -2.53 -3.97 14.05
CA ASP A 119 -3.05 -2.70 13.54
C ASP A 119 -2.79 -2.54 12.04
N LEU A 120 -2.82 -3.63 11.29
CA LEU A 120 -2.66 -3.58 9.84
C LEU A 120 -4.01 -3.50 9.16
N ALA A 121 -4.06 -2.79 8.02
CA ALA A 121 -5.24 -2.80 7.18
C ALA A 121 -5.51 -4.23 6.71
N PRO A 122 -6.80 -4.62 6.59
CA PRO A 122 -7.12 -6.01 6.23
C PRO A 122 -6.50 -6.46 4.92
N MET A 123 -6.52 -5.63 3.88
CA MET A 123 -5.95 -6.02 2.60
C MET A 123 -4.45 -6.29 2.73
N LEU A 124 -3.75 -5.46 3.49
CA LEU A 124 -2.32 -5.65 3.69
C LEU A 124 -2.06 -6.99 4.38
N GLU A 125 -2.77 -7.23 5.47
CA GLU A 125 -2.53 -8.43 6.27
C GLU A 125 -2.96 -9.70 5.55
N HIS A 126 -4.15 -9.69 4.95
CA HIS A 126 -4.75 -10.92 4.44
C HIS A 126 -4.36 -11.25 3.01
N GLN A 127 -4.02 -10.23 2.21
CA GLN A 127 -3.83 -10.42 0.77
C GLN A 127 -2.41 -10.10 0.34
N VAL A 128 -1.91 -8.92 0.71
CA VAL A 128 -0.64 -8.44 0.16
C VAL A 128 0.54 -9.20 0.74
N LEU A 129 0.59 -9.33 2.07
CA LEU A 129 1.72 -10.01 2.69
C LEU A 129 1.83 -11.47 2.26
N PRO A 130 0.74 -12.24 2.20
CA PRO A 130 0.84 -13.59 1.65
C PRO A 130 1.34 -13.62 0.20
N ALA A 131 0.85 -12.69 -0.64
CA ALA A 131 1.30 -12.64 -2.03
C ALA A 131 2.78 -12.32 -2.13
N LEU A 132 3.30 -11.45 -1.25
CA LEU A 132 4.72 -11.14 -1.23
C LEU A 132 5.55 -12.37 -0.87
N ARG A 133 5.08 -13.18 0.07
CA ARG A 133 5.81 -14.38 0.46
C ARG A 133 5.93 -15.37 -0.67
N ASP A 134 4.99 -15.34 -1.61
CA ASP A 134 4.98 -16.26 -2.73
C ASP A 134 5.81 -15.78 -3.91
N LEU A 135 6.34 -14.56 -3.86
CA LEU A 135 7.20 -14.07 -4.93
C LEU A 135 8.55 -14.76 -4.88
N PRO A 136 9.16 -15.01 -6.05
CA PRO A 136 10.53 -15.50 -6.05
C PRO A 136 11.46 -14.51 -5.37
N ALA A 137 12.57 -15.02 -4.88
CA ALA A 137 13.57 -14.14 -4.31
C ALA A 137 13.93 -13.10 -5.34
N GLU A 138 13.99 -11.86 -4.89
CA GLU A 138 14.23 -10.78 -5.81
C GLU A 138 15.69 -10.62 -6.04
N ASP A 139 16.00 -10.27 -7.17
CA ASP A 139 17.36 -10.01 -7.53
C ASP A 139 17.58 -8.57 -7.82
#